data_3f0dda3b392fd6548bc74cf40c6bbcf2
#
_entry.id   3f0dda3b392fd6548bc74cf40c6bbcf2
#
_cell.length_a   1.000
_cell.length_b   1.000
_cell.length_c   1.000
_cell.angle_alpha   90.00
_cell.angle_beta   90.00
_cell.angle_gamma   90.00
#
_symmetry.space_group_name_H-M   'P 1'
#
loop_
_entity.id
_entity.type
_entity.pdbx_description
1 polymer ?
#
loop_
_entity_poly.entity_id
_entity_poly.type
_entity_poly.pdbx_seq_one_letter_code
_entity_poly.pdbx_strand_id
1 'polypeptide(L)'
;MNKVVFFSSPIGLGHATRDIAIAQYLDKNSTKFISGEGGSKLFSDYGFDIEDFYHPPSFVVNHGKLQNPLNWLFKYYSYYKECKAISSNIIEKEKPDLIVSDEDFASLTIGQEKKLRTILITDILETRFVRGIGSLIEKKMNRSMKEIIQKCDLVILPENGPNEDNIVRVGPIVRSIIQTRDELRKKFLFNKKTIVVSIGGTNAGKFLIDAVIDIFEKIKLDAELVIVSGPSLKIHNNKIRNLGFVNNLHEIIYAADLIISLAGKSTIDESKNYGTPGIFIPIKGHFEQEENAKKAGFSFNDLFRLESLIPEKINEKRIQANFDGVQKAANLIKNLL
;
A
#
# COMPACT_ATOMS: atom_id res chain seq x y z
N MET A 1 27.78 -6.81 -12.16
CA MET A 1 26.85 -6.41 -11.08
C MET A 1 25.54 -7.07 -11.39
N ASN A 2 24.98 -7.82 -10.45
CA ASN A 2 23.71 -8.50 -10.67
C ASN A 2 22.58 -7.45 -10.69
N LYS A 3 21.75 -7.49 -11.73
CA LYS A 3 20.69 -6.50 -11.98
C LYS A 3 19.34 -6.99 -11.49
N VAL A 4 18.67 -6.18 -10.69
CA VAL A 4 17.32 -6.44 -10.18
C VAL A 4 16.34 -5.48 -10.84
N VAL A 5 15.25 -6.02 -11.38
CA VAL A 5 14.14 -5.19 -11.86
C VAL A 5 12.90 -5.48 -11.00
N PHE A 6 12.40 -4.43 -10.36
CA PHE A 6 11.15 -4.45 -9.61
C PHE A 6 9.99 -4.04 -10.53
N PHE A 7 8.96 -4.85 -10.56
CA PHE A 7 7.68 -4.54 -11.16
C PHE A 7 6.67 -4.32 -10.03
N SER A 8 6.41 -3.07 -9.70
CA SER A 8 5.60 -2.67 -8.55
C SER A 8 4.21 -2.25 -9.00
N SER A 9 3.18 -2.88 -8.46
CA SER A 9 1.79 -2.53 -8.75
C SER A 9 1.50 -1.08 -8.38
N PRO A 10 0.94 -0.25 -9.27
CA PRO A 10 0.58 1.14 -8.95
C PRO A 10 -0.82 1.27 -8.33
N ILE A 11 -1.48 0.15 -7.99
CA ILE A 11 -2.80 0.18 -7.35
C ILE A 11 -2.66 0.62 -5.89
N GLY A 12 -2.72 1.93 -5.68
CA GLY A 12 -2.40 2.56 -4.41
C GLY A 12 -0.90 2.80 -4.22
N LEU A 13 -0.53 3.40 -3.08
CA LEU A 13 0.88 3.72 -2.77
C LEU A 13 1.56 2.68 -1.87
N GLY A 14 0.80 1.71 -1.37
CA GLY A 14 1.29 0.71 -0.41
C GLY A 14 2.44 -0.14 -0.96
N HIS A 15 2.33 -0.58 -2.23
CA HIS A 15 3.36 -1.35 -2.92
C HIS A 15 4.65 -0.54 -3.05
N ALA A 16 4.58 0.67 -3.58
CA ALA A 16 5.74 1.54 -3.74
C ALA A 16 6.42 1.87 -2.39
N THR A 17 5.65 2.11 -1.32
CA THR A 17 6.24 2.37 0.02
C THR A 17 6.99 1.17 0.57
N ARG A 18 6.45 -0.03 0.38
CA ARG A 18 7.04 -1.30 0.80
C ARG A 18 8.30 -1.61 0.01
N ASP A 19 8.24 -1.49 -1.30
CA ASP A 19 9.37 -1.74 -2.20
C ASP A 19 10.52 -0.76 -1.96
N ILE A 20 10.24 0.53 -1.73
CA ILE A 20 11.24 1.52 -1.33
C ILE A 20 11.93 1.12 -0.03
N ALA A 21 11.13 0.68 0.97
CA ALA A 21 11.71 0.26 2.25
C ALA A 21 12.71 -0.90 2.06
N ILE A 22 12.39 -1.87 1.21
CA ILE A 22 13.28 -3.00 0.89
C ILE A 22 14.49 -2.52 0.08
N ALA A 23 14.27 -1.73 -0.96
CA ALA A 23 15.31 -1.31 -1.90
C ALA A 23 16.37 -0.40 -1.28
N GLN A 24 16.07 0.29 -0.17
CA GLN A 24 17.07 1.02 0.62
C GLN A 24 18.18 0.12 1.17
N TYR A 25 17.96 -1.19 1.25
CA TYR A 25 18.95 -2.19 1.67
C TYR A 25 19.64 -2.89 0.49
N LEU A 26 19.24 -2.60 -0.75
CA LEU A 26 19.85 -3.13 -1.97
C LEU A 26 20.82 -2.11 -2.59
N ASP A 27 21.61 -2.57 -3.58
CA ASP A 27 22.44 -1.64 -4.36
C ASP A 27 21.56 -0.85 -5.33
N LYS A 28 21.50 0.47 -5.12
CA LYS A 28 20.65 1.38 -5.88
C LYS A 28 21.02 1.42 -7.36
N ASN A 29 22.31 1.27 -7.70
CA ASN A 29 22.77 1.35 -9.09
C ASN A 29 22.42 0.10 -9.91
N SER A 30 22.13 -1.00 -9.24
CA SER A 30 21.73 -2.26 -9.88
C SER A 30 20.23 -2.55 -9.75
N THR A 31 19.47 -1.63 -9.13
CA THR A 31 18.02 -1.77 -8.89
C THR A 31 17.23 -0.78 -9.75
N LYS A 32 16.35 -1.30 -10.59
CA LYS A 32 15.44 -0.51 -11.43
C LYS A 32 13.98 -0.83 -11.10
N PHE A 33 13.12 0.17 -11.21
CA PHE A 33 11.69 0.02 -10.98
C PHE A 33 10.88 0.23 -12.24
N ILE A 34 9.77 -0.51 -12.33
CA ILE A 34 8.71 -0.32 -13.31
C ILE A 34 7.42 -0.20 -12.50
N SER A 35 6.71 0.92 -12.66
CA SER A 35 5.46 1.16 -11.96
C SER A 35 4.59 2.15 -12.75
N GLY A 36 3.72 2.88 -12.08
CA GLY A 36 2.86 3.90 -12.67
C GLY A 36 2.31 4.91 -11.67
N GLU A 37 1.76 5.99 -12.19
CA GLU A 37 1.00 6.98 -11.43
C GLU A 37 1.75 7.54 -10.20
N GLY A 38 1.08 7.56 -9.03
CA GLY A 38 1.65 8.06 -7.78
C GLY A 38 2.82 7.21 -7.26
N GLY A 39 2.89 5.93 -7.62
CA GLY A 39 4.01 5.04 -7.31
C GLY A 39 5.29 5.50 -7.98
N SER A 40 5.24 5.77 -9.29
CA SER A 40 6.39 6.27 -10.05
C SER A 40 6.94 7.57 -9.49
N LYS A 41 6.06 8.51 -9.12
CA LYS A 41 6.47 9.75 -8.47
C LYS A 41 7.20 9.47 -7.16
N LEU A 42 6.71 8.54 -6.35
CA LEU A 42 7.30 8.21 -5.07
C LEU A 42 8.71 7.60 -5.24
N PHE A 43 8.90 6.64 -6.16
CA PHE A 43 10.23 6.08 -6.48
C PHE A 43 11.21 7.16 -6.94
N SER A 44 10.77 8.07 -7.80
CA SER A 44 11.56 9.20 -8.29
C SER A 44 11.97 10.14 -7.16
N ASP A 45 11.07 10.47 -6.23
CA ASP A 45 11.34 11.32 -5.06
C ASP A 45 12.41 10.70 -4.12
N TYR A 46 12.49 9.37 -4.08
CA TYR A 46 13.56 8.63 -3.37
C TYR A 46 14.83 8.43 -4.24
N GLY A 47 14.81 8.93 -5.48
CA GLY A 47 15.94 8.94 -6.42
C GLY A 47 16.27 7.55 -6.97
N PHE A 48 15.31 6.66 -7.12
CA PHE A 48 15.46 5.39 -7.83
C PHE A 48 15.29 5.56 -9.34
N ASP A 49 15.92 4.68 -10.13
CA ASP A 49 15.66 4.55 -11.57
C ASP A 49 14.28 3.91 -11.77
N ILE A 50 13.36 4.65 -12.40
CA ILE A 50 11.95 4.29 -12.56
C ILE A 50 11.46 4.57 -13.98
N GLU A 51 10.72 3.62 -14.57
CA GLU A 51 9.94 3.84 -15.78
C GLU A 51 8.44 3.78 -15.45
N ASP A 52 7.69 4.82 -15.89
CA ASP A 52 6.25 5.04 -15.63
C ASP A 52 5.42 4.49 -16.80
N PHE A 53 5.04 3.21 -16.73
CA PHE A 53 4.32 2.52 -17.80
C PHE A 53 2.96 1.95 -17.38
N TYR A 54 2.70 1.82 -16.08
CA TYR A 54 1.53 1.11 -15.60
C TYR A 54 0.37 2.04 -15.28
N HIS A 55 -0.75 1.88 -15.99
CA HIS A 55 -1.97 2.67 -15.85
C HIS A 55 -3.19 1.78 -15.56
N PRO A 56 -3.35 1.28 -14.32
CA PRO A 56 -4.42 0.35 -13.99
C PRO A 56 -5.81 1.02 -14.03
N PRO A 57 -6.87 0.25 -14.28
CA PRO A 57 -8.21 0.78 -14.16
C PRO A 57 -8.51 1.19 -12.73
N SER A 58 -9.03 2.42 -12.56
CA SER A 58 -9.40 2.94 -11.24
C SER A 58 -10.63 2.22 -10.68
N PHE A 59 -10.66 2.02 -9.36
CA PHE A 59 -11.87 1.61 -8.64
C PHE A 59 -12.92 2.71 -8.64
N VAL A 60 -14.16 2.36 -8.93
CA VAL A 60 -15.30 3.27 -8.77
C VAL A 60 -15.88 3.08 -7.38
N VAL A 61 -15.82 4.12 -6.55
CA VAL A 61 -16.35 4.11 -5.18
C VAL A 61 -17.44 5.18 -5.06
N ASN A 62 -18.59 4.79 -4.53
CA ASN A 62 -19.69 5.71 -4.25
C ASN A 62 -20.11 5.55 -2.79
N HIS A 63 -20.12 6.67 -2.04
CA HIS A 63 -20.42 6.70 -0.60
C HIS A 63 -19.68 5.59 0.19
N GLY A 64 -18.39 5.39 -0.10
CA GLY A 64 -17.55 4.40 0.56
C GLY A 64 -17.80 2.94 0.14
N LYS A 65 -18.58 2.69 -0.91
CA LYS A 65 -18.87 1.35 -1.42
C LYS A 65 -18.30 1.15 -2.81
N LEU A 66 -17.59 0.03 -3.00
CA LEU A 66 -17.09 -0.38 -4.31
C LEU A 66 -18.25 -0.66 -5.28
N GLN A 67 -18.14 -0.11 -6.49
CA GLN A 67 -19.14 -0.25 -7.54
C GLN A 67 -18.61 -1.14 -8.67
N ASN A 68 -19.49 -1.96 -9.24
CA ASN A 68 -19.24 -2.73 -10.46
C ASN A 68 -17.89 -3.52 -10.47
N PRO A 69 -17.58 -4.33 -9.44
CA PRO A 69 -16.30 -5.05 -9.36
C PRO A 69 -16.07 -6.01 -10.54
N LEU A 70 -17.12 -6.60 -11.11
CA LEU A 70 -17.00 -7.48 -12.29
C LEU A 70 -16.49 -6.71 -13.52
N ASN A 71 -17.01 -5.51 -13.77
CA ASN A 71 -16.54 -4.66 -14.87
C ASN A 71 -15.08 -4.23 -14.66
N TRP A 72 -14.72 -3.95 -13.42
CA TRP A 72 -13.33 -3.67 -13.07
C TRP A 72 -12.41 -4.86 -13.38
N LEU A 73 -12.83 -6.10 -13.06
CA LEU A 73 -12.06 -7.30 -13.39
C LEU A 73 -11.83 -7.49 -14.89
N PHE A 74 -12.83 -7.20 -15.74
CA PHE A 74 -12.66 -7.25 -17.20
C PHE A 74 -11.64 -6.21 -17.70
N LYS A 75 -11.71 -4.99 -17.17
CA LYS A 75 -10.72 -3.94 -17.49
C LYS A 75 -9.32 -4.33 -17.01
N TYR A 76 -9.24 -4.88 -15.80
CA TYR A 76 -7.97 -5.37 -15.24
C TYR A 76 -7.37 -6.49 -16.08
N TYR A 77 -8.17 -7.40 -16.64
CA TYR A 77 -7.67 -8.43 -17.54
C TYR A 77 -7.08 -7.86 -18.83
N SER A 78 -7.66 -6.79 -19.38
CA SER A 78 -7.07 -6.08 -20.53
C SER A 78 -5.76 -5.42 -20.16
N TYR A 79 -5.72 -4.74 -19.03
CA TYR A 79 -4.52 -4.14 -18.44
C TYR A 79 -3.42 -5.18 -18.18
N TYR A 80 -3.76 -6.34 -17.64
CA TYR A 80 -2.81 -7.44 -17.45
C TYR A 80 -2.13 -7.88 -18.75
N LYS A 81 -2.86 -7.92 -19.88
CA LYS A 81 -2.27 -8.23 -21.19
C LYS A 81 -1.31 -7.15 -21.66
N GLU A 82 -1.64 -5.89 -21.42
CA GLU A 82 -0.77 -4.76 -21.73
C GLU A 82 0.50 -4.82 -20.88
N CYS A 83 0.38 -5.06 -19.58
CA CYS A 83 1.53 -5.26 -18.70
C CYS A 83 2.43 -6.41 -19.12
N LYS A 84 1.89 -7.52 -19.66
CA LYS A 84 2.72 -8.60 -20.24
C LYS A 84 3.58 -8.12 -21.40
N ALA A 85 3.03 -7.30 -22.31
CA ALA A 85 3.80 -6.76 -23.42
C ALA A 85 4.89 -5.79 -22.95
N ILE A 86 4.55 -4.91 -22.02
CA ILE A 86 5.50 -3.98 -21.37
C ILE A 86 6.63 -4.78 -20.69
N SER A 87 6.27 -5.75 -19.85
CA SER A 87 7.24 -6.58 -19.11
C SER A 87 8.17 -7.34 -20.04
N SER A 88 7.67 -7.89 -21.17
CA SER A 88 8.50 -8.57 -22.16
C SER A 88 9.56 -7.63 -22.75
N ASN A 89 9.15 -6.42 -23.17
CA ASN A 89 10.06 -5.43 -23.74
C ASN A 89 11.11 -4.97 -22.72
N ILE A 90 10.71 -4.72 -21.47
CA ILE A 90 11.61 -4.32 -20.39
C ILE A 90 12.62 -5.42 -20.08
N ILE A 91 12.17 -6.65 -19.92
CA ILE A 91 13.05 -7.81 -19.62
C ILE A 91 14.06 -8.03 -20.74
N GLU A 92 13.67 -7.87 -22.00
CA GLU A 92 14.58 -7.99 -23.14
C GLU A 92 15.62 -6.86 -23.19
N LYS A 93 15.21 -5.62 -22.87
CA LYS A 93 16.08 -4.45 -22.83
C LYS A 93 17.05 -4.51 -21.64
N GLU A 94 16.54 -4.77 -20.46
CA GLU A 94 17.26 -4.64 -19.20
C GLU A 94 18.08 -5.91 -18.86
N LYS A 95 17.67 -7.08 -19.34
CA LYS A 95 18.29 -8.40 -19.09
C LYS A 95 18.60 -8.61 -17.60
N PRO A 96 17.57 -8.57 -16.72
CA PRO A 96 17.76 -8.72 -15.29
C PRO A 96 18.24 -10.12 -14.91
N ASP A 97 19.02 -10.21 -13.84
CA ASP A 97 19.38 -11.48 -13.20
C ASP A 97 18.26 -11.97 -12.29
N LEU A 98 17.45 -11.02 -11.76
CA LEU A 98 16.34 -11.28 -10.87
C LEU A 98 15.18 -10.33 -11.16
N ILE A 99 13.97 -10.89 -11.22
CA ILE A 99 12.71 -10.15 -11.24
C ILE A 99 12.10 -10.18 -9.83
N VAL A 100 11.80 -9.03 -9.29
CA VAL A 100 10.98 -8.88 -8.07
C VAL A 100 9.66 -8.24 -8.48
N SER A 101 8.57 -8.91 -8.24
CA SER A 101 7.24 -8.41 -8.52
C SER A 101 6.51 -8.10 -7.21
N ASP A 102 6.00 -6.90 -7.06
CA ASP A 102 5.04 -6.57 -6.01
C ASP A 102 3.63 -6.51 -6.63
N GLU A 103 2.94 -7.66 -6.57
CA GLU A 103 1.59 -7.89 -7.10
C GLU A 103 1.41 -7.62 -8.61
N ASP A 104 2.48 -7.59 -9.38
CA ASP A 104 2.42 -7.61 -10.85
C ASP A 104 2.61 -9.03 -11.41
N PHE A 105 1.54 -9.77 -11.56
CA PHE A 105 1.56 -11.14 -12.08
C PHE A 105 1.94 -11.23 -13.57
N ALA A 106 1.94 -10.11 -14.29
CA ALA A 106 2.33 -10.08 -15.70
C ALA A 106 3.83 -10.27 -15.87
N SER A 107 4.66 -9.54 -15.13
CA SER A 107 6.11 -9.68 -15.14
C SER A 107 6.57 -11.07 -14.70
N LEU A 108 5.92 -11.64 -13.67
CA LEU A 108 6.19 -13.01 -13.23
C LEU A 108 5.93 -14.02 -14.34
N THR A 109 4.80 -13.88 -15.06
CA THR A 109 4.49 -14.78 -16.18
C THR A 109 5.56 -14.73 -17.24
N ILE A 110 5.99 -13.54 -17.66
CA ILE A 110 7.05 -13.37 -18.67
C ILE A 110 8.40 -13.85 -18.14
N GLY A 111 8.75 -13.55 -16.89
CA GLY A 111 9.99 -14.03 -16.26
C GLY A 111 10.07 -15.54 -16.23
N GLN A 112 9.00 -16.22 -15.85
CA GLN A 112 8.90 -17.68 -15.83
C GLN A 112 8.96 -18.29 -17.24
N GLU A 113 8.31 -17.70 -18.24
CA GLU A 113 8.40 -18.09 -19.65
C GLU A 113 9.85 -17.99 -20.17
N LYS A 114 10.61 -16.99 -19.70
CA LYS A 114 12.03 -16.77 -20.05
C LYS A 114 13.02 -17.49 -19.11
N LYS A 115 12.53 -18.27 -18.14
CA LYS A 115 13.32 -19.03 -17.16
C LYS A 115 14.24 -18.14 -16.30
N LEU A 116 13.81 -16.93 -16.00
CA LEU A 116 14.48 -16.02 -15.07
C LEU A 116 14.07 -16.33 -13.62
N ARG A 117 14.93 -16.00 -12.67
CA ARG A 117 14.58 -16.05 -11.24
C ARG A 117 13.51 -15.02 -10.93
N THR A 118 12.51 -15.43 -10.16
CA THR A 118 11.34 -14.60 -9.86
C THR A 118 11.01 -14.62 -8.37
N ILE A 119 10.81 -13.44 -7.79
CA ILE A 119 10.28 -13.24 -6.45
C ILE A 119 8.94 -12.53 -6.56
N LEU A 120 7.94 -13.02 -5.85
CA LEU A 120 6.67 -12.34 -5.63
C LEU A 120 6.64 -11.76 -4.22
N ILE A 121 6.31 -10.49 -4.08
CA ILE A 121 5.89 -9.86 -2.82
C ILE A 121 4.38 -9.65 -2.92
N THR A 122 3.59 -10.13 -1.95
CA THR A 122 2.14 -9.99 -2.00
C THR A 122 1.50 -10.04 -0.60
N ASP A 123 0.39 -9.33 -0.46
CA ASP A 123 -0.47 -9.39 0.73
C ASP A 123 -1.56 -10.45 0.61
N ILE A 124 -1.82 -10.93 -0.63
CA ILE A 124 -2.94 -11.80 -0.97
C ILE A 124 -2.50 -12.98 -1.83
N LEU A 125 -3.05 -14.16 -1.55
CA LEU A 125 -2.84 -15.37 -2.36
C LEU A 125 -4.04 -15.69 -3.26
N GLU A 126 -5.17 -15.04 -3.04
CA GLU A 126 -6.38 -15.14 -3.86
C GLU A 126 -7.23 -13.87 -3.74
N THR A 127 -8.01 -13.57 -4.77
CA THR A 127 -8.95 -12.42 -4.79
C THR A 127 -10.38 -12.86 -4.49
N ARG A 128 -11.19 -11.93 -3.93
CA ARG A 128 -12.60 -12.16 -3.55
C ARG A 128 -13.46 -10.93 -3.80
N PHE A 129 -13.38 -10.36 -5.02
CA PHE A 129 -14.12 -9.13 -5.38
C PHE A 129 -15.56 -9.41 -5.82
N VAL A 130 -15.83 -10.60 -6.39
CA VAL A 130 -17.10 -10.88 -7.06
C VAL A 130 -17.88 -11.98 -6.37
N ARG A 131 -19.20 -11.77 -6.27
CA ARG A 131 -20.17 -12.76 -5.74
C ARG A 131 -21.08 -13.28 -6.85
N GLY A 132 -21.71 -14.44 -6.62
CA GLY A 132 -22.65 -15.05 -7.57
C GLY A 132 -21.96 -15.64 -8.80
N ILE A 133 -22.62 -15.56 -9.97
CA ILE A 133 -22.14 -16.19 -11.23
C ILE A 133 -20.79 -15.62 -11.67
N GLY A 134 -20.53 -14.34 -11.43
CA GLY A 134 -19.23 -13.71 -11.74
C GLY A 134 -18.06 -14.32 -10.96
N SER A 135 -18.30 -15.02 -9.83
CA SER A 135 -17.26 -15.70 -9.07
C SER A 135 -16.56 -16.83 -9.84
N LEU A 136 -17.18 -17.38 -10.90
CA LEU A 136 -16.56 -18.40 -11.73
C LEU A 136 -15.38 -17.84 -12.53
N ILE A 137 -15.49 -16.58 -12.99
CA ILE A 137 -14.40 -15.89 -13.70
C ILE A 137 -13.25 -15.64 -12.71
N GLU A 138 -13.57 -15.12 -11.54
CA GLU A 138 -12.59 -14.87 -10.49
C GLU A 138 -11.90 -16.15 -10.01
N LYS A 139 -12.62 -17.26 -9.86
CA LYS A 139 -12.03 -18.58 -9.56
C LYS A 139 -11.03 -19.03 -10.61
N LYS A 140 -11.30 -18.78 -11.90
CA LYS A 140 -10.33 -19.10 -12.97
C LYS A 140 -9.10 -18.22 -12.89
N MET A 141 -9.26 -16.93 -12.60
CA MET A 141 -8.12 -16.02 -12.35
C MET A 141 -7.29 -16.47 -11.14
N ASN A 142 -7.94 -16.79 -10.03
CA ASN A 142 -7.26 -17.28 -8.82
C ASN A 142 -6.49 -18.59 -9.08
N ARG A 143 -7.02 -19.48 -9.94
CA ARG A 143 -6.29 -20.70 -10.34
C ARG A 143 -5.01 -20.34 -11.09
N SER A 144 -5.09 -19.45 -12.09
CA SER A 144 -3.89 -19.00 -12.82
C SER A 144 -2.90 -18.27 -11.89
N MET A 145 -3.40 -17.45 -10.98
CA MET A 145 -2.58 -16.76 -9.98
C MET A 145 -1.84 -17.77 -9.09
N LYS A 146 -2.53 -18.81 -8.60
CA LYS A 146 -1.91 -19.89 -7.82
C LYS A 146 -0.82 -20.64 -8.59
N GLU A 147 -1.04 -20.92 -9.88
CA GLU A 147 -0.04 -21.59 -10.74
C GLU A 147 1.21 -20.70 -10.92
N ILE A 148 1.06 -19.37 -11.04
CA ILE A 148 2.19 -18.43 -11.11
C ILE A 148 2.93 -18.38 -9.77
N ILE A 149 2.19 -18.28 -8.64
CA ILE A 149 2.76 -18.27 -7.29
C ILE A 149 3.63 -19.51 -7.04
N GLN A 150 3.12 -20.68 -7.39
CA GLN A 150 3.84 -21.96 -7.19
C GLN A 150 5.13 -22.08 -8.02
N LYS A 151 5.25 -21.33 -9.12
CA LYS A 151 6.43 -21.30 -9.98
C LYS A 151 7.45 -20.25 -9.61
N CYS A 152 7.14 -19.34 -8.68
CA CYS A 152 8.13 -18.38 -8.18
C CYS A 152 9.23 -19.10 -7.39
N ASP A 153 10.47 -18.65 -7.54
CA ASP A 153 11.59 -19.14 -6.72
C ASP A 153 11.37 -18.79 -5.24
N LEU A 154 10.69 -17.68 -4.98
CA LEU A 154 10.35 -17.23 -3.63
C LEU A 154 9.09 -16.36 -3.64
N VAL A 155 8.26 -16.52 -2.62
CA VAL A 155 7.11 -15.65 -2.33
C VAL A 155 7.29 -15.04 -0.95
N ILE A 156 7.29 -13.73 -0.87
CA ILE A 156 7.44 -12.97 0.39
C ILE A 156 6.06 -12.44 0.80
N LEU A 157 5.58 -12.89 1.95
CA LEU A 157 4.36 -12.35 2.58
C LEU A 157 4.74 -11.39 3.72
N PRO A 158 4.31 -10.11 3.67
CA PRO A 158 4.60 -9.12 4.72
C PRO A 158 3.63 -9.29 5.92
N GLU A 159 3.58 -10.49 6.46
CA GLU A 159 2.77 -10.85 7.64
C GLU A 159 3.50 -11.85 8.52
N ASN A 160 3.03 -12.02 9.76
CA ASN A 160 3.53 -13.05 10.66
C ASN A 160 2.84 -14.40 10.40
N GLY A 161 3.57 -15.48 10.55
CA GLY A 161 3.03 -16.83 10.41
C GLY A 161 4.11 -17.86 10.08
N PRO A 162 3.74 -19.14 9.95
CA PRO A 162 4.66 -20.19 9.51
C PRO A 162 4.97 -20.06 8.02
N ASN A 163 6.17 -20.46 7.64
CA ASN A 163 6.57 -20.57 6.23
C ASN A 163 6.00 -21.89 5.63
N GLU A 164 5.74 -21.86 4.33
CA GLU A 164 5.16 -22.99 3.59
C GLU A 164 5.78 -23.04 2.18
N ASP A 165 6.36 -24.18 1.77
CA ASP A 165 6.97 -24.39 0.48
C ASP A 165 7.91 -23.21 0.07
N ASN A 166 7.58 -22.52 -1.04
CA ASN A 166 8.31 -21.32 -1.50
C ASN A 166 7.81 -20.01 -0.87
N ILE A 167 6.88 -20.07 0.10
CA ILE A 167 6.28 -18.91 0.78
C ILE A 167 6.98 -18.64 2.10
N VAL A 168 7.56 -17.46 2.24
CA VAL A 168 8.23 -17.00 3.45
C VAL A 168 7.50 -15.79 4.02
N ARG A 169 7.08 -15.89 5.30
CA ARG A 169 6.47 -14.80 6.04
C ARG A 169 7.54 -14.03 6.81
N VAL A 170 7.75 -12.79 6.42
CA VAL A 170 8.82 -11.94 6.98
C VAL A 170 8.35 -11.03 8.13
N GLY A 171 7.04 -10.93 8.34
CA GLY A 171 6.43 -9.91 9.18
C GLY A 171 6.21 -8.60 8.41
N PRO A 172 5.53 -7.61 9.01
CA PRO A 172 5.24 -6.34 8.37
C PRO A 172 6.48 -5.63 7.84
N ILE A 173 6.38 -5.11 6.61
CA ILE A 173 7.44 -4.35 5.95
C ILE A 173 7.08 -2.87 6.05
N VAL A 174 7.86 -2.11 6.83
CA VAL A 174 7.61 -0.71 7.14
C VAL A 174 8.84 0.14 6.94
N ARG A 175 8.66 1.41 6.55
CA ARG A 175 9.77 2.35 6.41
C ARG A 175 10.38 2.70 7.77
N SER A 176 11.68 2.90 7.82
CA SER A 176 12.38 3.31 9.04
C SER A 176 12.22 4.81 9.31
N ILE A 177 12.19 5.18 10.61
CA ILE A 177 12.20 6.57 11.06
C ILE A 177 13.58 6.85 11.64
N ILE A 178 14.23 7.93 11.20
CA ILE A 178 15.55 8.35 11.67
C ILE A 178 15.42 9.46 12.72
N GLN A 179 14.48 10.39 12.52
CA GLN A 179 14.29 11.55 13.39
C GLN A 179 13.41 11.19 14.60
N THR A 180 13.65 11.86 15.70
CA THR A 180 12.77 11.76 16.88
C THR A 180 11.38 12.34 16.59
N ARG A 181 10.40 11.91 17.36
CA ARG A 181 9.03 12.43 17.23
C ARG A 181 8.95 13.95 17.41
N ASP A 182 9.71 14.50 18.37
CA ASP A 182 9.71 15.92 18.67
C ASP A 182 10.33 16.75 17.52
N GLU A 183 11.38 16.24 16.88
CA GLU A 183 11.95 16.86 15.68
C GLU A 183 10.96 16.87 14.52
N LEU A 184 10.26 15.77 14.31
CA LEU A 184 9.24 15.66 13.26
C LEU A 184 8.02 16.55 13.56
N ARG A 185 7.57 16.63 14.82
CA ARG A 185 6.51 17.56 15.20
C ARG A 185 6.88 19.02 14.93
N LYS A 186 8.12 19.40 15.22
CA LYS A 186 8.65 20.75 14.86
C LYS A 186 8.71 20.93 13.34
N LYS A 187 9.24 19.95 12.60
CA LYS A 187 9.31 19.96 11.13
C LYS A 187 7.94 20.15 10.48
N PHE A 188 6.92 19.46 10.98
CA PHE A 188 5.55 19.54 10.46
C PHE A 188 4.70 20.63 11.12
N LEU A 189 5.24 21.40 12.06
CA LEU A 189 4.51 22.44 12.83
C LEU A 189 3.27 21.87 13.55
N PHE A 190 3.41 20.71 14.16
CA PHE A 190 2.37 20.08 14.99
C PHE A 190 2.46 20.60 16.42
N ASN A 191 1.76 21.71 16.69
CA ASN A 191 1.85 22.41 17.96
C ASN A 191 0.80 21.96 19.00
N LYS A 192 -0.23 21.25 18.55
CA LYS A 192 -1.32 20.69 19.36
C LYS A 192 -1.40 19.18 19.15
N LYS A 193 -2.31 18.50 19.86
CA LYS A 193 -2.71 17.15 19.45
C LYS A 193 -3.14 17.15 18.00
N THR A 194 -2.57 16.27 17.19
CA THR A 194 -2.71 16.29 15.73
C THR A 194 -3.36 15.02 15.25
N ILE A 195 -4.51 15.18 14.58
CA ILE A 195 -5.20 14.11 13.85
C ILE A 195 -4.79 14.23 12.40
N VAL A 196 -4.22 13.15 11.85
CA VAL A 196 -3.90 13.06 10.42
C VAL A 196 -4.93 12.19 9.73
N VAL A 197 -5.47 12.66 8.60
CA VAL A 197 -6.35 11.85 7.74
C VAL A 197 -5.62 11.55 6.43
N SER A 198 -5.48 10.28 6.08
CA SER A 198 -4.86 9.86 4.82
C SER A 198 -5.72 8.85 4.07
N ILE A 199 -5.90 9.07 2.76
CA ILE A 199 -6.71 8.20 1.91
C ILE A 199 -5.92 7.42 0.86
N GLY A 200 -4.60 7.47 0.96
CA GLY A 200 -3.71 6.82 0.00
C GLY A 200 -3.59 7.57 -1.33
N GLY A 201 -3.29 6.83 -2.42
CA GLY A 201 -2.96 7.41 -3.72
C GLY A 201 -4.15 7.73 -4.64
N THR A 202 -5.39 7.40 -4.25
CA THR A 202 -6.56 7.52 -5.12
C THR A 202 -7.70 8.35 -4.50
N ASN A 203 -8.65 8.81 -5.33
CA ASN A 203 -9.84 9.54 -4.86
C ASN A 203 -10.87 8.67 -4.15
N ALA A 204 -10.67 7.36 -4.08
CA ALA A 204 -11.62 6.41 -3.52
C ALA A 204 -11.95 6.67 -2.03
N GLY A 205 -11.07 7.35 -1.31
CA GLY A 205 -11.22 7.68 0.11
C GLY A 205 -11.87 9.04 0.40
N LYS A 206 -12.35 9.80 -0.60
CA LYS A 206 -12.95 11.12 -0.38
C LYS A 206 -14.06 11.09 0.67
N PHE A 207 -14.89 10.05 0.69
CA PHE A 207 -15.97 9.87 1.67
C PHE A 207 -15.50 9.90 3.13
N LEU A 208 -14.29 9.37 3.38
CA LEU A 208 -13.70 9.34 4.73
C LEU A 208 -13.25 10.75 5.15
N ILE A 209 -12.62 11.49 4.23
CA ILE A 209 -12.23 12.88 4.49
C ILE A 209 -13.47 13.71 4.81
N ASP A 210 -14.51 13.64 3.97
CA ASP A 210 -15.74 14.39 4.16
C ASP A 210 -16.37 14.07 5.53
N ALA A 211 -16.47 12.78 5.89
CA ALA A 211 -17.03 12.35 7.17
C ALA A 211 -16.19 12.84 8.38
N VAL A 212 -14.86 12.80 8.28
CA VAL A 212 -13.99 13.28 9.39
C VAL A 212 -14.10 14.80 9.54
N ILE A 213 -14.16 15.56 8.44
CA ILE A 213 -14.34 17.02 8.50
C ILE A 213 -15.66 17.36 9.21
N ASP A 214 -16.77 16.74 8.78
CA ASP A 214 -18.09 16.98 9.34
C ASP A 214 -18.17 16.66 10.85
N ILE A 215 -17.48 15.60 11.27
CA ILE A 215 -17.43 15.20 12.69
C ILE A 215 -16.50 16.13 13.47
N PHE A 216 -15.33 16.45 12.93
CA PHE A 216 -14.35 17.31 13.61
C PHE A 216 -14.90 18.70 13.93
N GLU A 217 -15.76 19.25 13.08
CA GLU A 217 -16.46 20.52 13.33
C GLU A 217 -17.48 20.44 14.49
N LYS A 218 -18.02 19.23 14.76
CA LYS A 218 -19.01 19.00 15.84
C LYS A 218 -18.37 18.70 17.19
N ILE A 219 -17.29 17.89 17.18
CA ILE A 219 -16.57 17.56 18.40
C ILE A 219 -15.69 18.74 18.80
N LYS A 220 -15.94 19.33 19.96
CA LYS A 220 -15.11 20.44 20.50
C LYS A 220 -13.79 19.88 21.09
N LEU A 221 -12.92 19.36 20.22
CA LEU A 221 -11.64 18.79 20.63
C LEU A 221 -10.53 19.83 20.46
N ASP A 222 -9.68 20.03 21.48
CA ASP A 222 -8.48 20.86 21.35
C ASP A 222 -7.38 20.10 20.60
N ALA A 223 -7.56 19.98 19.31
CA ALA A 223 -6.65 19.32 18.38
C ALA A 223 -6.63 20.05 17.04
N GLU A 224 -5.63 19.77 16.23
CA GLU A 224 -5.60 20.18 14.81
C GLU A 224 -5.92 19.01 13.89
N LEU A 225 -6.58 19.29 12.77
CA LEU A 225 -6.88 18.33 11.71
C LEU A 225 -5.98 18.60 10.50
N VAL A 226 -5.21 17.61 10.12
CA VAL A 226 -4.31 17.63 8.97
C VAL A 226 -4.73 16.56 7.98
N ILE A 227 -4.89 16.94 6.70
CA ILE A 227 -5.30 16.03 5.64
C ILE A 227 -4.14 15.78 4.69
N VAL A 228 -3.92 14.50 4.36
CA VAL A 228 -3.04 14.04 3.29
C VAL A 228 -3.93 13.44 2.21
N SER A 229 -4.35 14.28 1.26
CA SER A 229 -5.36 13.93 0.26
C SER A 229 -4.84 13.12 -0.92
N GLY A 230 -3.52 12.89 -0.99
CA GLY A 230 -2.89 12.25 -2.14
C GLY A 230 -2.80 13.15 -3.38
N PRO A 231 -2.33 12.62 -4.53
CA PRO A 231 -2.06 13.42 -5.72
C PRO A 231 -3.31 13.88 -6.47
N SER A 232 -4.42 13.17 -6.33
CA SER A 232 -5.59 13.32 -7.21
C SER A 232 -6.71 14.18 -6.61
N LEU A 233 -6.70 14.46 -5.30
CA LEU A 233 -7.79 15.15 -4.62
C LEU A 233 -7.38 16.53 -4.12
N LYS A 234 -8.07 17.57 -4.62
CA LYS A 234 -7.93 18.94 -4.12
C LYS A 234 -9.03 19.23 -3.11
N ILE A 235 -8.64 19.65 -1.90
CA ILE A 235 -9.55 20.04 -0.84
C ILE A 235 -9.41 21.54 -0.62
N HIS A 236 -10.52 22.25 -0.78
CA HIS A 236 -10.61 23.69 -0.55
C HIS A 236 -11.38 23.93 0.76
N ASN A 237 -10.68 23.91 1.88
CA ASN A 237 -11.24 24.29 3.19
C ASN A 237 -10.17 25.11 3.93
N ASN A 238 -10.41 26.39 4.11
CA ASN A 238 -9.46 27.34 4.74
C ASN A 238 -9.24 27.09 6.25
N LYS A 239 -10.07 26.28 6.89
CA LYS A 239 -9.95 25.94 8.32
C LYS A 239 -9.13 24.67 8.58
N ILE A 240 -8.79 23.93 7.54
CA ILE A 240 -8.14 22.63 7.63
C ILE A 240 -6.84 22.66 6.85
N ARG A 241 -5.78 22.18 7.47
CA ARG A 241 -4.48 22.09 6.83
C ARG A 241 -4.44 20.87 5.90
N ASN A 242 -4.41 21.11 4.58
CA ASN A 242 -4.23 20.07 3.57
C ASN A 242 -2.79 20.08 3.05
N LEU A 243 -2.10 18.94 3.19
CA LEU A 243 -0.72 18.74 2.72
C LEU A 243 -0.66 18.21 1.28
N GLY A 244 -1.81 17.82 0.69
CA GLY A 244 -1.84 17.22 -0.63
C GLY A 244 -1.12 15.87 -0.69
N PHE A 245 -0.29 15.69 -1.74
CA PHE A 245 0.61 14.53 -1.85
C PHE A 245 1.89 14.76 -1.05
N VAL A 246 2.29 13.76 -0.28
CA VAL A 246 3.54 13.75 0.48
C VAL A 246 4.29 12.44 0.22
N ASN A 247 5.62 12.50 0.13
CA ASN A 247 6.46 11.32 -0.01
C ASN A 247 6.87 10.70 1.34
N ASN A 248 6.70 11.43 2.42
CA ASN A 248 7.11 11.08 3.78
C ASN A 248 5.93 10.88 4.75
N LEU A 249 4.82 10.31 4.27
CA LEU A 249 3.64 10.03 5.10
C LEU A 249 3.99 9.26 6.39
N HIS A 250 4.95 8.34 6.35
CA HIS A 250 5.42 7.57 7.51
C HIS A 250 5.94 8.47 8.65
N GLU A 251 6.70 9.52 8.34
CA GLU A 251 7.15 10.51 9.33
C GLU A 251 5.98 11.30 9.92
N ILE A 252 4.99 11.64 9.07
CA ILE A 252 3.77 12.35 9.49
C ILE A 252 2.94 11.45 10.43
N ILE A 253 2.79 10.15 10.11
CA ILE A 253 2.11 9.18 10.98
C ILE A 253 2.83 9.09 12.33
N TYR A 254 4.16 9.01 12.34
CA TYR A 254 4.93 8.93 13.58
C TYR A 254 4.79 10.21 14.44
N ALA A 255 4.75 11.38 13.82
CA ALA A 255 4.59 12.67 14.50
C ALA A 255 3.16 12.90 15.03
N ALA A 256 2.15 12.30 14.40
CA ALA A 256 0.73 12.47 14.74
C ALA A 256 0.36 11.84 16.10
N ASP A 257 -0.76 12.26 16.66
CA ASP A 257 -1.38 11.67 17.86
C ASP A 257 -2.45 10.65 17.48
N LEU A 258 -3.05 10.79 16.29
CA LEU A 258 -4.03 9.86 15.73
C LEU A 258 -3.92 9.85 14.22
N ILE A 259 -3.91 8.67 13.61
CA ILE A 259 -4.10 8.49 12.15
C ILE A 259 -5.49 7.94 11.87
N ILE A 260 -6.20 8.56 10.95
CA ILE A 260 -7.46 8.03 10.39
C ILE A 260 -7.22 7.75 8.91
N SER A 261 -7.40 6.52 8.46
CA SER A 261 -7.13 6.21 7.07
C SER A 261 -8.04 5.13 6.50
N LEU A 262 -8.01 4.98 5.17
CA LEU A 262 -8.47 3.74 4.56
C LEU A 262 -7.64 2.57 5.10
N ALA A 263 -8.26 1.38 5.17
CA ALA A 263 -7.64 0.18 5.74
C ALA A 263 -6.60 -0.46 4.79
N GLY A 264 -5.67 0.34 4.27
CA GLY A 264 -4.50 -0.13 3.52
C GLY A 264 -3.47 -0.74 4.45
N LYS A 265 -2.92 -1.91 4.08
CA LYS A 265 -2.00 -2.67 4.93
C LYS A 265 -0.78 -1.86 5.36
N SER A 266 -0.10 -1.21 4.43
CA SER A 266 1.13 -0.44 4.74
C SER A 266 0.89 0.65 5.79
N THR A 267 -0.25 1.38 5.71
CA THR A 267 -0.57 2.43 6.70
C THR A 267 -0.88 1.83 8.08
N ILE A 268 -1.58 0.70 8.13
CA ILE A 268 -1.88 -0.01 9.39
C ILE A 268 -0.58 -0.50 10.03
N ASP A 269 0.31 -1.10 9.25
CA ASP A 269 1.57 -1.65 9.73
C ASP A 269 2.51 -0.53 10.21
N GLU A 270 2.62 0.59 9.48
CA GLU A 270 3.37 1.77 9.90
C GLU A 270 2.82 2.36 11.19
N SER A 271 1.49 2.53 11.30
CA SER A 271 0.84 3.00 12.53
C SER A 271 1.18 2.13 13.74
N LYS A 272 1.09 0.81 13.60
CA LYS A 272 1.44 -0.16 14.66
C LYS A 272 2.93 -0.13 15.01
N ASN A 273 3.80 -0.09 14.00
CA ASN A 273 5.24 -0.06 14.21
C ASN A 273 5.67 1.18 14.99
N TYR A 274 5.09 2.34 14.65
CA TYR A 274 5.41 3.61 15.30
C TYR A 274 4.62 3.86 16.60
N GLY A 275 3.66 3.00 16.90
CA GLY A 275 2.79 3.12 18.07
C GLY A 275 1.80 4.29 17.97
N THR A 276 1.52 4.80 16.78
CA THR A 276 0.53 5.85 16.59
C THR A 276 -0.87 5.25 16.62
N PRO A 277 -1.77 5.65 17.52
CA PRO A 277 -3.15 5.19 17.50
C PRO A 277 -3.81 5.40 16.14
N GLY A 278 -4.65 4.46 15.69
CA GLY A 278 -5.26 4.54 14.37
C GLY A 278 -6.73 4.15 14.34
N ILE A 279 -7.47 4.73 13.39
CA ILE A 279 -8.83 4.33 12.98
C ILE A 279 -8.77 3.99 11.49
N PHE A 280 -9.14 2.76 11.14
CA PHE A 280 -8.96 2.22 9.79
C PHE A 280 -10.30 1.80 9.18
N ILE A 281 -10.82 2.62 8.26
CA ILE A 281 -12.12 2.43 7.64
C ILE A 281 -11.93 1.78 6.26
N PRO A 282 -12.48 0.59 6.00
CA PRO A 282 -12.37 -0.04 4.69
C PRO A 282 -13.35 0.57 3.69
N ILE A 283 -13.05 0.46 2.41
CA ILE A 283 -14.03 0.61 1.36
C ILE A 283 -14.92 -0.65 1.40
N LYS A 284 -16.23 -0.47 1.56
CA LYS A 284 -17.18 -1.58 1.62
C LYS A 284 -17.21 -2.34 0.30
N GLY A 285 -16.99 -3.67 0.37
CA GLY A 285 -16.88 -4.55 -0.78
C GLY A 285 -15.45 -4.67 -1.35
N HIS A 286 -14.48 -3.97 -0.78
CA HIS A 286 -13.07 -4.20 -1.08
C HIS A 286 -12.52 -5.23 -0.08
N PHE A 287 -12.44 -6.49 -0.51
CA PHE A 287 -12.21 -7.64 0.39
C PHE A 287 -10.92 -7.49 1.21
N GLU A 288 -9.83 -7.05 0.59
CA GLU A 288 -8.53 -6.87 1.26
C GLU A 288 -8.62 -5.80 2.36
N GLN A 289 -9.21 -4.63 2.06
CA GLN A 289 -9.38 -3.59 3.08
C GLN A 289 -10.33 -4.03 4.20
N GLU A 290 -11.40 -4.78 3.88
CA GLU A 290 -12.30 -5.32 4.90
C GLU A 290 -11.58 -6.32 5.82
N GLU A 291 -10.71 -7.17 5.27
CA GLU A 291 -9.88 -8.09 6.08
C GLU A 291 -8.83 -7.33 6.93
N ASN A 292 -8.15 -6.35 6.36
CA ASN A 292 -7.17 -5.52 7.06
C ASN A 292 -7.82 -4.73 8.20
N ALA A 293 -8.97 -4.09 7.95
CA ALA A 293 -9.74 -3.39 8.98
C ALA A 293 -10.15 -4.33 10.10
N LYS A 294 -10.69 -5.52 9.76
CA LYS A 294 -11.08 -6.53 10.75
C LYS A 294 -9.91 -6.98 11.64
N LYS A 295 -8.73 -7.25 11.05
CA LYS A 295 -7.49 -7.58 11.79
C LYS A 295 -7.03 -6.42 12.70
N ALA A 296 -7.40 -5.17 12.37
CA ALA A 296 -7.12 -3.98 13.17
C ALA A 296 -8.25 -3.62 14.15
N GLY A 297 -9.33 -4.40 14.20
CA GLY A 297 -10.48 -4.18 15.10
C GLY A 297 -11.52 -3.19 14.58
N PHE A 298 -11.53 -2.92 13.26
CA PHE A 298 -12.45 -1.97 12.62
C PHE A 298 -13.29 -2.61 11.52
N SER A 299 -14.30 -1.87 11.10
CA SER A 299 -15.22 -2.21 10.01
C SER A 299 -15.70 -0.96 9.29
N PHE A 300 -16.41 -1.12 8.17
CA PHE A 300 -17.05 0.02 7.50
C PHE A 300 -18.05 0.78 8.41
N ASN A 301 -18.71 0.09 9.34
CA ASN A 301 -19.71 0.71 10.23
C ASN A 301 -19.07 1.69 11.24
N ASP A 302 -17.76 1.60 11.48
CA ASP A 302 -17.05 2.52 12.37
C ASP A 302 -16.93 3.93 11.76
N LEU A 303 -17.19 4.09 10.46
CA LEU A 303 -17.41 5.40 9.83
C LEU A 303 -18.51 6.20 10.55
N PHE A 304 -19.57 5.55 11.01
CA PHE A 304 -20.71 6.17 11.71
C PHE A 304 -20.48 6.36 13.22
N ARG A 305 -19.32 5.90 13.73
CA ARG A 305 -18.91 5.98 15.12
C ARG A 305 -17.73 6.93 15.34
N LEU A 306 -17.29 7.66 14.31
CA LEU A 306 -16.13 8.55 14.39
C LEU A 306 -16.26 9.59 15.49
N GLU A 307 -17.48 10.07 15.78
CA GLU A 307 -17.75 11.04 16.85
C GLU A 307 -17.31 10.53 18.23
N SER A 308 -17.49 9.25 18.52
CA SER A 308 -17.02 8.62 19.75
C SER A 308 -15.59 8.10 19.66
N LEU A 309 -15.19 7.54 18.50
CA LEU A 309 -13.89 6.92 18.33
C LEU A 309 -12.74 7.93 18.32
N ILE A 310 -12.92 9.11 17.73
CA ILE A 310 -11.86 10.12 17.65
C ILE A 310 -11.40 10.58 19.04
N PRO A 311 -12.31 11.03 19.97
CA PRO A 311 -11.91 11.41 21.32
C PRO A 311 -11.32 10.25 22.14
N GLU A 312 -11.77 9.02 21.92
CA GLU A 312 -11.21 7.82 22.56
C GLU A 312 -9.78 7.57 22.07
N LYS A 313 -9.59 7.42 20.77
CA LYS A 313 -8.33 6.97 20.16
C LYS A 313 -7.20 8.01 20.26
N ILE A 314 -7.48 9.31 20.20
CA ILE A 314 -6.45 10.35 20.31
C ILE A 314 -5.79 10.39 21.70
N ASN A 315 -6.40 9.80 22.71
CA ASN A 315 -5.89 9.70 24.07
C ASN A 315 -5.28 8.32 24.38
N GLU A 316 -5.30 7.39 23.43
CA GLU A 316 -4.76 6.05 23.62
C GLU A 316 -3.24 6.08 23.77
N LYS A 317 -2.71 5.19 24.62
CA LYS A 317 -1.27 5.10 24.85
C LYS A 317 -0.58 4.55 23.60
N ARG A 318 0.50 5.17 23.20
CA ARG A 318 1.35 4.70 22.11
C ARG A 318 2.09 3.42 22.50
N ILE A 319 1.99 2.37 21.68
CA ILE A 319 2.68 1.09 21.85
C ILE A 319 3.32 0.71 20.53
N GLN A 320 4.66 0.73 20.46
CA GLN A 320 5.43 0.38 19.28
C GLN A 320 5.58 -1.13 19.12
N ALA A 321 5.47 -1.63 17.90
CA ALA A 321 5.54 -3.06 17.59
C ALA A 321 6.91 -3.56 17.12
N ASN A 322 7.83 -2.71 16.71
CA ASN A 322 9.20 -3.03 16.27
C ASN A 322 9.30 -4.19 15.27
N PHE A 323 8.91 -3.96 14.03
CA PHE A 323 8.97 -4.96 12.96
C PHE A 323 10.35 -4.99 12.27
N ASP A 324 10.80 -6.17 11.86
CA ASP A 324 12.07 -6.43 11.17
C ASP A 324 11.89 -7.00 9.74
N GLY A 325 10.66 -6.97 9.23
CA GLY A 325 10.31 -7.56 7.93
C GLY A 325 11.10 -7.01 6.75
N VAL A 326 11.50 -5.74 6.81
CA VAL A 326 12.32 -5.10 5.76
C VAL A 326 13.66 -5.79 5.60
N GLN A 327 14.39 -5.98 6.71
CA GLN A 327 15.72 -6.60 6.69
C GLN A 327 15.64 -8.06 6.22
N LYS A 328 14.61 -8.78 6.70
CA LYS A 328 14.37 -10.16 6.28
C LYS A 328 14.08 -10.25 4.78
N ALA A 329 13.18 -9.42 4.24
CA ALA A 329 12.86 -9.38 2.82
C ALA A 329 14.09 -9.02 1.97
N ALA A 330 14.84 -7.99 2.34
CA ALA A 330 16.04 -7.57 1.63
C ALA A 330 17.12 -8.67 1.62
N ASN A 331 17.32 -9.39 2.72
CA ASN A 331 18.27 -10.49 2.80
C ASN A 331 17.85 -11.68 1.91
N LEU A 332 16.56 -12.01 1.88
CA LEU A 332 16.02 -13.04 1.00
C LEU A 332 16.25 -12.70 -0.48
N ILE A 333 16.04 -11.45 -0.89
CA ILE A 333 16.31 -10.98 -2.25
C ILE A 333 17.81 -11.08 -2.57
N LYS A 334 18.70 -10.63 -1.66
CA LYS A 334 20.16 -10.72 -1.85
C LYS A 334 20.66 -12.16 -2.00
N ASN A 335 20.06 -13.11 -1.31
CA ASN A 335 20.45 -14.51 -1.36
C ASN A 335 20.10 -15.19 -2.69
N LEU A 336 19.19 -14.60 -3.49
CA LEU A 336 18.82 -15.08 -4.81
C LEU A 336 19.54 -14.35 -5.96
N LEU A 337 20.33 -13.33 -5.65
CA LEU A 337 21.22 -12.63 -6.61
C LEU A 337 22.54 -13.35 -6.76
#